data_9ff2d7b18d581163492fa9816d9dc35f
#
_entry.id   9ff2d7b18d581163492fa9816d9dc35f
#
_cell.length_a   1.000
_cell.length_b   1.000
_cell.length_c   1.000
_cell.angle_alpha   90.00
_cell.angle_beta   90.00
_cell.angle_gamma   90.00
#
_symmetry.space_group_name_H-M   'P 1'
#
loop_
_entity.id
_entity.type
_entity.pdbx_description
1 polymer ?
#
loop_
_entity_poly.entity_id
_entity_poly.type
_entity_poly.pdbx_seq_one_letter_code
_entity_poly.pdbx_strand_id
1 'polypeptide(L)'
;SEMCIRDSPTVVTVASGKAAKKGILFKGGDKIEMASKINHIIFDKTGTLTKGEPFIIDYLNKGDTSFLLKISASLESQSRHPIASALVNEAKKQNLSLLPIKKINTESGRGISGELESIEGIINIGSVEWLNSKGVKIDSESIEKLETEENKSHSVIGVSIKNELLGFILLGDLLREDSISSVQKLRDNNYNIKILSGDRKET
;
A
#
# COMPACT_ATOMS: atom_id res chain seq x y z
N SER A 1 -26.74 34.54 30.37
CA SER A 1 -26.58 33.08 30.15
C SER A 1 -27.49 32.53 29.04
N GLU A 2 -28.51 33.28 28.58
CA GLU A 2 -29.38 32.83 27.48
C GLU A 2 -28.81 33.07 26.08
N MET A 3 -27.81 33.93 25.93
CA MET A 3 -27.19 34.27 24.65
C MET A 3 -26.32 33.10 24.09
N CYS A 4 -25.70 32.31 24.96
CA CYS A 4 -24.86 31.19 24.54
C CYS A 4 -25.63 29.99 23.95
N ILE A 5 -26.93 29.84 24.25
CA ILE A 5 -27.72 28.68 23.77
C ILE A 5 -28.26 28.87 22.34
N ARG A 6 -28.41 30.12 21.88
CA ARG A 6 -28.92 30.43 20.55
C ARG A 6 -27.84 30.54 19.49
N ASP A 7 -26.61 30.90 19.83
CA ASP A 7 -25.54 31.11 18.86
C ASP A 7 -24.86 29.79 18.39
N SER A 8 -24.79 28.80 19.29
CA SER A 8 -24.18 27.50 18.96
C SER A 8 -24.81 26.77 17.77
N PRO A 9 -26.16 26.64 17.66
CA PRO A 9 -26.77 25.96 16.51
C PRO A 9 -26.53 26.69 15.18
N THR A 10 -26.53 28.04 15.19
CA THR A 10 -26.31 28.85 13.98
C THR A 10 -24.88 28.74 13.50
N VAL A 11 -23.88 28.81 14.38
CA VAL A 11 -22.47 28.66 14.05
C VAL A 11 -22.18 27.25 13.51
N VAL A 12 -22.73 26.22 14.15
CA VAL A 12 -22.63 24.84 13.69
C VAL A 12 -23.25 24.65 12.31
N THR A 13 -24.41 25.22 12.05
CA THR A 13 -25.09 25.15 10.76
C THR A 13 -24.27 25.83 9.66
N VAL A 14 -23.74 27.02 9.92
CA VAL A 14 -22.89 27.75 8.96
C VAL A 14 -21.59 27.01 8.72
N ALA A 15 -20.95 26.49 9.76
CA ALA A 15 -19.71 25.72 9.67
C ALA A 15 -19.94 24.43 8.84
N SER A 16 -21.01 23.68 9.14
CA SER A 16 -21.41 22.48 8.40
C SER A 16 -21.67 22.79 6.92
N GLY A 17 -22.38 23.87 6.63
CA GLY A 17 -22.64 24.30 5.24
C GLY A 17 -21.36 24.68 4.48
N LYS A 18 -20.42 25.37 5.14
CA LYS A 18 -19.09 25.67 4.54
C LYS A 18 -18.26 24.41 4.32
N ALA A 19 -18.30 23.47 5.25
CA ALA A 19 -17.61 22.19 5.13
C ALA A 19 -18.19 21.35 3.97
N ALA A 20 -19.52 21.26 3.88
CA ALA A 20 -20.21 20.54 2.83
C ALA A 20 -19.87 21.07 1.42
N LYS A 21 -19.76 22.40 1.26
CA LYS A 21 -19.30 23.02 0.00
C LYS A 21 -17.88 22.60 -0.41
N LYS A 22 -17.05 22.14 0.55
CA LYS A 22 -15.69 21.61 0.34
C LYS A 22 -15.66 20.07 0.28
N GLY A 23 -16.83 19.41 0.22
CA GLY A 23 -16.93 17.95 0.21
C GLY A 23 -16.75 17.28 1.58
N ILE A 24 -16.78 18.05 2.69
CA ILE A 24 -16.61 17.53 4.06
C ILE A 24 -17.98 17.43 4.72
N LEU A 25 -18.38 16.22 5.11
CA LEU A 25 -19.66 15.96 5.78
C LEU A 25 -19.42 15.58 7.24
N PHE A 26 -19.97 16.40 8.16
CA PHE A 26 -19.98 16.10 9.58
C PHE A 26 -21.24 15.32 9.97
N LYS A 27 -21.08 14.25 10.74
CA LYS A 27 -22.18 13.45 11.28
C LYS A 27 -22.65 14.05 12.64
N GLY A 28 -23.27 15.23 12.58
CA GLY A 28 -23.75 15.94 13.78
C GLY A 28 -22.93 17.16 14.14
N GLY A 29 -23.55 18.12 14.84
CA GLY A 29 -22.92 19.37 15.25
C GLY A 29 -21.89 19.20 16.34
N ASP A 30 -22.07 18.19 17.22
CA ASP A 30 -21.10 17.78 18.23
C ASP A 30 -19.75 17.42 17.65
N LYS A 31 -19.71 16.85 16.45
CA LYS A 31 -18.45 16.47 15.74
C LYS A 31 -17.68 17.70 15.26
N ILE A 32 -18.36 18.78 14.91
CA ILE A 32 -17.71 20.04 14.55
C ILE A 32 -17.03 20.65 15.79
N GLU A 33 -17.73 20.64 16.91
CA GLU A 33 -17.16 21.13 18.19
C GLU A 33 -15.98 20.27 18.65
N MET A 34 -16.10 18.95 18.57
CA MET A 34 -15.00 18.04 18.88
C MET A 34 -13.80 18.26 17.97
N ALA A 35 -14.00 18.49 16.67
CA ALA A 35 -12.94 18.73 15.70
C ALA A 35 -12.07 19.95 16.07
N SER A 36 -12.64 20.97 16.76
CA SER A 36 -11.88 22.12 17.20
C SER A 36 -10.95 21.85 18.39
N LYS A 37 -11.12 20.71 19.07
CA LYS A 37 -10.37 20.32 20.27
C LYS A 37 -9.30 19.26 20.01
N ILE A 38 -9.21 18.75 18.76
CA ILE A 38 -8.19 17.76 18.42
C ILE A 38 -6.82 18.41 18.41
N ASN A 39 -5.82 17.65 18.86
CA ASN A 39 -4.43 18.03 18.85
C ASN A 39 -3.53 16.93 18.26
N HIS A 40 -4.09 15.77 17.96
CA HIS A 40 -3.40 14.65 17.33
C HIS A 40 -4.15 14.26 16.06
N ILE A 41 -3.40 14.08 14.98
CA ILE A 41 -3.91 13.61 13.70
C ILE A 41 -3.10 12.38 13.30
N ILE A 42 -3.80 11.32 12.96
CA ILE A 42 -3.18 10.08 12.50
C ILE A 42 -3.60 9.86 11.06
N PHE A 43 -2.63 9.83 10.15
CA PHE A 43 -2.86 9.53 8.74
C PHE A 43 -2.61 8.06 8.45
N ASP A 44 -3.48 7.45 7.68
CA ASP A 44 -3.13 6.26 6.93
C ASP A 44 -2.19 6.66 5.79
N LYS A 45 -1.13 5.88 5.53
CA LYS A 45 -0.16 6.14 4.47
C LYS A 45 -0.78 5.88 3.10
N THR A 46 -1.22 4.63 2.87
CA THR A 46 -1.58 4.14 1.56
C THR A 46 -2.97 4.64 1.10
N GLY A 47 -3.02 5.30 -0.05
CA GLY A 47 -4.25 5.86 -0.61
C GLY A 47 -4.73 7.15 0.07
N THR A 48 -4.11 7.57 1.19
CA THR A 48 -4.39 8.85 1.88
C THR A 48 -3.30 9.87 1.62
N LEU A 49 -2.08 9.62 2.11
CA LEU A 49 -0.92 10.45 1.81
C LEU A 49 -0.30 10.12 0.45
N THR A 50 -0.48 8.91 -0.01
CA THR A 50 -0.06 8.43 -1.33
C THR A 50 -1.26 8.30 -2.26
N LYS A 51 -0.98 8.14 -3.56
CA LYS A 51 -2.02 7.97 -4.59
C LYS A 51 -2.70 6.60 -4.53
N GLY A 52 -2.09 5.61 -3.87
CA GLY A 52 -2.54 4.22 -3.88
C GLY A 52 -2.27 3.55 -5.23
N GLU A 53 -1.33 4.08 -5.99
CA GLU A 53 -0.89 3.58 -7.29
C GLU A 53 0.56 3.08 -7.16
N PRO A 54 0.76 1.83 -6.74
CA PRO A 54 2.10 1.29 -6.59
C PRO A 54 2.81 1.21 -7.94
N PHE A 55 4.12 1.39 -7.91
CA PHE A 55 5.01 1.20 -9.05
C PHE A 55 6.25 0.41 -8.62
N ILE A 56 6.88 -0.26 -9.57
CA ILE A 56 8.10 -1.02 -9.29
C ILE A 56 9.28 -0.05 -9.22
N ILE A 57 10.02 -0.13 -8.11
CA ILE A 57 11.25 0.66 -7.89
C ILE A 57 12.46 -0.13 -8.37
N ASP A 58 12.56 -1.39 -7.92
CA ASP A 58 13.73 -2.22 -8.17
C ASP A 58 13.41 -3.70 -7.97
N TYR A 59 14.37 -4.56 -8.26
CA TYR A 59 14.33 -6.01 -8.11
C TYR A 59 15.54 -6.49 -7.32
N LEU A 60 15.31 -7.31 -6.30
CA LEU A 60 16.36 -8.04 -5.60
C LEU A 60 16.30 -9.51 -6.01
N ASN A 61 17.01 -9.89 -7.05
CA ASN A 61 17.02 -11.25 -7.57
C ASN A 61 18.44 -11.68 -7.97
N LYS A 62 18.65 -13.00 -8.04
CA LYS A 62 19.92 -13.61 -8.47
C LYS A 62 19.88 -14.06 -9.95
N GLY A 63 18.80 -13.74 -10.66
CA GLY A 63 18.55 -14.23 -12.03
C GLY A 63 17.98 -13.16 -12.95
N ASP A 64 17.21 -13.60 -13.96
CA ASP A 64 16.59 -12.74 -14.94
C ASP A 64 15.39 -11.99 -14.37
N THR A 65 15.50 -10.66 -14.29
CA THR A 65 14.43 -9.76 -13.84
C THR A 65 13.21 -9.80 -14.74
N SER A 66 13.41 -9.95 -16.05
CA SER A 66 12.30 -10.04 -17.02
C SER A 66 11.49 -11.32 -16.80
N PHE A 67 12.15 -12.43 -16.47
CA PHE A 67 11.47 -13.67 -16.12
C PHE A 67 10.70 -13.52 -14.80
N LEU A 68 11.30 -12.94 -13.77
CA LEU A 68 10.66 -12.67 -12.49
C LEU A 68 9.40 -11.83 -12.68
N LEU A 69 9.50 -10.73 -13.44
CA LEU A 69 8.37 -9.86 -13.74
C LEU A 69 7.30 -10.57 -14.55
N LYS A 70 7.70 -11.33 -15.57
CA LYS A 70 6.78 -12.05 -16.45
C LYS A 70 5.90 -13.03 -15.69
N ILE A 71 6.47 -13.87 -14.82
CA ILE A 71 5.69 -14.85 -14.04
C ILE A 71 4.81 -14.16 -13.02
N SER A 72 5.32 -13.11 -12.37
CA SER A 72 4.57 -12.33 -11.38
C SER A 72 3.36 -11.64 -12.01
N ALA A 73 3.57 -10.94 -13.12
CA ALA A 73 2.50 -10.29 -13.86
C ALA A 73 1.49 -11.29 -14.44
N SER A 74 1.95 -12.47 -14.86
CA SER A 74 1.06 -13.53 -15.37
C SER A 74 0.12 -14.00 -14.27
N LEU A 75 0.65 -14.36 -13.10
CA LEU A 75 -0.16 -14.89 -12.01
C LEU A 75 -1.11 -13.84 -11.44
N GLU A 76 -0.66 -12.61 -11.35
CA GLU A 76 -1.47 -11.47 -10.86
C GLU A 76 -2.45 -10.89 -11.90
N SER A 77 -2.39 -11.34 -13.16
CA SER A 77 -3.16 -10.73 -14.26
C SER A 77 -4.69 -10.73 -14.06
N GLN A 78 -5.22 -11.61 -13.23
CA GLN A 78 -6.64 -11.68 -12.90
C GLN A 78 -6.99 -11.01 -11.56
N SER A 79 -6.00 -10.54 -10.82
CA SER A 79 -6.18 -9.84 -9.56
C SER A 79 -6.60 -8.39 -9.78
N ARG A 80 -7.45 -7.87 -8.88
CA ARG A 80 -7.81 -6.44 -8.85
C ARG A 80 -6.97 -5.64 -7.86
N HIS A 81 -5.97 -6.25 -7.27
CA HIS A 81 -5.12 -5.57 -6.30
C HIS A 81 -4.25 -4.50 -6.99
N PRO A 82 -3.99 -3.33 -6.37
CA PRO A 82 -3.14 -2.30 -6.98
C PRO A 82 -1.75 -2.80 -7.41
N ILE A 83 -1.15 -3.69 -6.63
CA ILE A 83 0.14 -4.34 -6.95
C ILE A 83 0.05 -5.12 -8.28
N ALA A 84 -1.04 -5.83 -8.50
CA ALA A 84 -1.25 -6.56 -9.75
C ALA A 84 -1.23 -5.63 -10.97
N SER A 85 -1.89 -4.48 -10.85
CA SER A 85 -1.87 -3.46 -11.91
C SER A 85 -0.46 -2.94 -12.17
N ALA A 86 0.34 -2.73 -11.13
CA ALA A 86 1.74 -2.30 -11.27
C ALA A 86 2.57 -3.33 -12.03
N LEU A 87 2.49 -4.60 -11.65
CA LEU A 87 3.21 -5.70 -12.29
C LEU A 87 2.82 -5.87 -13.76
N VAL A 88 1.51 -5.90 -14.05
CA VAL A 88 0.99 -6.08 -15.41
C VAL A 88 1.35 -4.89 -16.31
N ASN A 89 1.26 -3.67 -15.79
CA ASN A 89 1.60 -2.48 -16.56
C ASN A 89 3.10 -2.43 -16.88
N GLU A 90 3.96 -2.81 -15.92
CA GLU A 90 5.40 -2.85 -16.15
C GLU A 90 5.78 -3.98 -17.16
N ALA A 91 5.16 -5.15 -17.05
CA ALA A 91 5.34 -6.21 -18.03
C ALA A 91 4.94 -5.78 -19.46
N LYS A 92 3.83 -5.03 -19.59
CA LYS A 92 3.41 -4.45 -20.87
C LYS A 92 4.43 -3.44 -21.41
N LYS A 93 4.97 -2.55 -20.57
CA LYS A 93 6.00 -1.58 -20.99
C LYS A 93 7.25 -2.28 -21.53
N GLN A 94 7.62 -3.42 -20.92
CA GLN A 94 8.75 -4.23 -21.35
C GLN A 94 8.40 -5.20 -22.48
N ASN A 95 7.19 -5.12 -23.06
CA ASN A 95 6.69 -6.01 -24.11
C ASN A 95 6.74 -7.51 -23.76
N LEU A 96 6.57 -7.84 -22.48
CA LEU A 96 6.54 -9.22 -22.01
C LEU A 96 5.17 -9.85 -22.26
N SER A 97 5.13 -10.94 -23.00
CA SER A 97 3.91 -11.73 -23.18
C SER A 97 3.59 -12.52 -21.91
N LEU A 98 2.40 -12.31 -21.35
CA LEU A 98 1.96 -13.05 -20.16
C LEU A 98 1.70 -14.52 -20.49
N LEU A 99 1.94 -15.38 -19.51
CA LEU A 99 1.73 -16.82 -19.62
C LEU A 99 0.30 -17.20 -19.21
N PRO A 100 -0.33 -18.18 -19.85
CA PRO A 100 -1.64 -18.67 -19.44
C PRO A 100 -1.62 -19.26 -18.05
N ILE A 101 -2.64 -18.91 -17.25
CA ILE A 101 -2.82 -19.42 -15.89
C ILE A 101 -3.57 -20.75 -15.96
N LYS A 102 -3.01 -21.78 -15.32
CA LYS A 102 -3.62 -23.10 -15.19
C LYS A 102 -4.44 -23.20 -13.92
N LYS A 103 -3.93 -22.63 -12.81
CA LYS A 103 -4.57 -22.68 -11.51
C LYS A 103 -4.16 -21.47 -10.68
N ILE A 104 -5.08 -20.96 -9.84
CA ILE A 104 -4.84 -19.81 -8.99
C ILE A 104 -5.54 -19.97 -7.65
N ASN A 105 -4.88 -19.56 -6.57
CA ASN A 105 -5.43 -19.47 -5.24
C ASN A 105 -4.95 -18.20 -4.56
N THR A 106 -5.86 -17.39 -4.02
CA THR A 106 -5.55 -16.12 -3.37
C THR A 106 -5.82 -16.20 -1.87
N GLU A 107 -4.85 -15.84 -1.06
CA GLU A 107 -4.98 -15.68 0.39
C GLU A 107 -4.99 -14.19 0.72
N SER A 108 -6.18 -13.68 1.03
CA SER A 108 -6.38 -12.23 1.26
C SER A 108 -5.40 -11.64 2.27
N GLY A 109 -4.73 -10.55 1.89
CA GLY A 109 -3.75 -9.83 2.73
C GLY A 109 -2.42 -10.56 2.93
N ARG A 110 -2.19 -11.70 2.27
CA ARG A 110 -0.96 -12.50 2.41
C ARG A 110 -0.23 -12.73 1.10
N GLY A 111 -0.95 -13.24 0.09
CA GLY A 111 -0.32 -13.54 -1.19
C GLY A 111 -1.22 -14.36 -2.13
N ILE A 112 -0.65 -14.70 -3.25
CA ILE A 112 -1.27 -15.47 -4.32
C ILE A 112 -0.37 -16.65 -4.69
N SER A 113 -0.96 -17.82 -4.91
CA SER A 113 -0.27 -19.01 -5.40
C SER A 113 -0.96 -19.54 -6.64
N GLY A 114 -0.22 -20.18 -7.52
CA GLY A 114 -0.82 -20.78 -8.71
C GLY A 114 0.17 -21.50 -9.62
N GLU A 115 -0.36 -22.01 -10.71
CA GLU A 115 0.38 -22.73 -11.73
C GLU A 115 0.21 -22.03 -13.08
N LEU A 116 1.28 -21.93 -13.85
CA LEU A 116 1.27 -21.46 -15.22
C LEU A 116 1.51 -22.65 -16.16
N GLU A 117 0.94 -22.62 -17.37
CA GLU A 117 1.02 -23.76 -18.30
C GLU A 117 2.46 -24.13 -18.69
N SER A 118 3.32 -23.14 -18.82
CA SER A 118 4.71 -23.32 -19.32
C SER A 118 5.73 -23.48 -18.20
N ILE A 119 5.31 -23.53 -16.93
CA ILE A 119 6.21 -23.57 -15.77
C ILE A 119 5.80 -24.72 -14.85
N GLU A 120 6.75 -25.61 -14.59
CA GLU A 120 6.52 -26.71 -13.69
C GLU A 120 6.63 -26.30 -12.23
N GLY A 121 5.55 -26.47 -11.49
CA GLY A 121 5.48 -26.23 -10.06
C GLY A 121 4.60 -25.04 -9.68
N ILE A 122 4.35 -24.93 -8.38
CA ILE A 122 3.54 -23.86 -7.80
C ILE A 122 4.40 -22.61 -7.67
N ILE A 123 3.89 -21.50 -8.20
CA ILE A 123 4.45 -20.16 -8.03
C ILE A 123 3.75 -19.52 -6.84
N ASN A 124 4.52 -18.91 -5.94
CA ASN A 124 3.98 -18.14 -4.82
C ASN A 124 4.49 -16.71 -4.89
N ILE A 125 3.58 -15.75 -4.70
CA ILE A 125 3.86 -14.31 -4.68
C ILE A 125 3.21 -13.73 -3.43
N GLY A 126 3.99 -13.09 -2.56
CA GLY A 126 3.44 -12.53 -1.32
C GLY A 126 4.50 -12.00 -0.36
N SER A 127 4.08 -11.75 0.90
CA SER A 127 4.99 -11.28 1.92
C SER A 127 6.05 -12.33 2.28
N VAL A 128 7.18 -11.88 2.85
CA VAL A 128 8.28 -12.75 3.29
C VAL A 128 7.77 -13.80 4.29
N GLU A 129 6.94 -13.39 5.24
CA GLU A 129 6.37 -14.28 6.25
C GLU A 129 5.50 -15.36 5.62
N TRP A 130 4.69 -14.96 4.64
CA TRP A 130 3.81 -15.90 3.95
C TRP A 130 4.61 -16.91 3.11
N LEU A 131 5.66 -16.46 2.40
CA LEU A 131 6.55 -17.36 1.68
C LEU A 131 7.25 -18.34 2.62
N ASN A 132 7.74 -17.88 3.77
CA ASN A 132 8.31 -18.75 4.80
C ASN A 132 7.29 -19.80 5.28
N SER A 133 6.02 -19.42 5.47
CA SER A 133 4.95 -20.35 5.83
C SER A 133 4.64 -21.40 4.76
N LYS A 134 4.98 -21.11 3.49
CA LYS A 134 4.90 -22.06 2.36
C LYS A 134 6.16 -22.94 2.23
N GLY A 135 7.15 -22.79 3.13
CA GLY A 135 8.38 -23.56 3.12
C GLY A 135 9.47 -23.03 2.16
N VAL A 136 9.32 -21.80 1.68
CA VAL A 136 10.34 -21.14 0.84
C VAL A 136 11.51 -20.76 1.72
N LYS A 137 12.73 -21.19 1.36
CA LYS A 137 13.96 -20.84 2.08
C LYS A 137 14.46 -19.49 1.59
N ILE A 138 14.60 -18.54 2.52
CA ILE A 138 15.13 -17.21 2.26
C ILE A 138 16.47 -17.11 2.98
N ASP A 139 17.55 -16.82 2.26
CA ASP A 139 18.87 -16.70 2.83
C ASP A 139 19.05 -15.40 3.65
N SER A 140 19.98 -15.43 4.62
CA SER A 140 20.19 -14.31 5.55
C SER A 140 20.63 -13.01 4.84
N GLU A 141 21.39 -13.11 3.75
CA GLU A 141 21.82 -11.95 2.96
C GLU A 141 20.62 -11.26 2.31
N SER A 142 19.66 -12.04 1.81
CA SER A 142 18.41 -11.51 1.26
C SER A 142 17.57 -10.83 2.33
N ILE A 143 17.50 -11.40 3.54
CA ILE A 143 16.77 -10.79 4.67
C ILE A 143 17.39 -9.45 5.05
N GLU A 144 18.70 -9.35 5.20
CA GLU A 144 19.39 -8.10 5.55
C GLU A 144 19.15 -7.00 4.50
N LYS A 145 19.20 -7.35 3.22
CA LYS A 145 18.86 -6.40 2.14
C LYS A 145 17.41 -5.93 2.22
N LEU A 146 16.48 -6.84 2.53
CA LEU A 146 15.07 -6.50 2.68
C LEU A 146 14.81 -5.55 3.85
N GLU A 147 15.41 -5.79 5.02
CA GLU A 147 15.29 -4.90 6.17
C GLU A 147 15.77 -3.48 5.84
N THR A 148 16.84 -3.37 5.05
CA THR A 148 17.35 -2.08 4.58
C THR A 148 16.34 -1.37 3.66
N GLU A 149 15.64 -2.09 2.78
CA GLU A 149 14.65 -1.52 1.85
C GLU A 149 13.31 -1.22 2.56
N GLU A 150 12.89 -2.05 3.50
CA GLU A 150 11.71 -1.80 4.34
C GLU A 150 11.89 -0.52 5.18
N ASN A 151 13.10 -0.29 5.71
CA ASN A 151 13.45 0.96 6.40
C ASN A 151 13.33 2.21 5.50
N LYS A 152 13.39 2.05 4.16
CA LYS A 152 13.10 3.11 3.20
C LYS A 152 11.60 3.26 2.91
N SER A 153 10.73 2.56 3.65
CA SER A 153 9.27 2.54 3.46
C SER A 153 8.81 1.98 2.10
N HIS A 154 9.60 1.08 1.52
CA HIS A 154 9.21 0.33 0.33
C HIS A 154 8.38 -0.90 0.72
N SER A 155 7.36 -1.19 -0.05
CA SER A 155 6.65 -2.47 0.06
C SER A 155 7.41 -3.53 -0.71
N VAL A 156 7.57 -4.71 -0.11
CA VAL A 156 8.33 -5.81 -0.70
C VAL A 156 7.42 -7.00 -0.94
N ILE A 157 7.47 -7.56 -2.14
CA ILE A 157 6.83 -8.83 -2.46
C ILE A 157 7.89 -9.84 -2.92
N GLY A 158 7.85 -11.02 -2.33
CA GLY A 158 8.71 -12.11 -2.75
C GLY A 158 8.03 -13.02 -3.77
N VAL A 159 8.82 -13.64 -4.60
CA VAL A 159 8.38 -14.55 -5.66
C VAL A 159 9.17 -15.84 -5.58
N SER A 160 8.48 -16.97 -5.56
CA SER A 160 9.11 -18.30 -5.56
C SER A 160 8.47 -19.24 -6.58
N ILE A 161 9.23 -20.23 -7.02
CA ILE A 161 8.71 -21.41 -7.73
C ILE A 161 9.03 -22.64 -6.87
N LYS A 162 8.02 -23.47 -6.64
CA LYS A 162 8.13 -24.56 -5.65
C LYS A 162 8.54 -23.97 -4.29
N ASN A 163 9.66 -24.38 -3.74
CA ASN A 163 10.19 -23.87 -2.47
C ASN A 163 11.46 -23.03 -2.66
N GLU A 164 11.77 -22.64 -3.90
CA GLU A 164 12.96 -21.87 -4.23
C GLU A 164 12.59 -20.39 -4.46
N LEU A 165 13.23 -19.50 -3.73
CA LEU A 165 13.11 -18.07 -3.92
C LEU A 165 13.75 -17.66 -5.23
N LEU A 166 13.00 -16.96 -6.09
CA LEU A 166 13.51 -16.33 -7.30
C LEU A 166 14.04 -14.93 -7.03
N GLY A 167 13.38 -14.21 -6.15
CA GLY A 167 13.75 -12.85 -5.79
C GLY A 167 12.60 -12.06 -5.20
N PHE A 168 12.84 -10.76 -5.04
CA PHE A 168 11.88 -9.81 -4.53
C PHE A 168 11.66 -8.66 -5.51
N ILE A 169 10.47 -8.11 -5.51
CA ILE A 169 10.09 -6.92 -6.25
C ILE A 169 9.82 -5.83 -5.23
N LEU A 170 10.54 -4.72 -5.36
CA LEU A 170 10.40 -3.54 -4.50
C LEU A 170 9.38 -2.59 -5.12
N LEU A 171 8.40 -2.21 -4.32
CA LEU A 171 7.30 -1.36 -4.74
C LEU A 171 7.30 -0.06 -3.94
N GLY A 172 7.12 1.05 -4.63
CA GLY A 172 6.83 2.36 -4.04
C GLY A 172 5.40 2.78 -4.31
N ASP A 173 4.97 3.80 -3.60
CA ASP A 173 3.70 4.46 -3.85
C ASP A 173 3.94 5.98 -3.88
N LEU A 174 3.43 6.63 -4.91
CA LEU A 174 3.65 8.06 -5.11
C LEU A 174 2.89 8.88 -4.08
N LEU A 175 3.59 9.78 -3.41
CA LEU A 175 2.95 10.80 -2.59
C LEU A 175 2.01 11.65 -3.45
N ARG A 176 0.88 12.04 -2.88
CA ARG A 176 0.02 13.05 -3.50
C ARG A 176 0.73 14.40 -3.48
N GLU A 177 0.52 15.20 -4.49
CA GLU A 177 1.20 16.49 -4.66
C GLU A 177 0.98 17.45 -3.48
N ASP A 178 -0.18 17.36 -2.86
CA ASP A 178 -0.58 18.19 -1.73
C ASP A 178 -0.25 17.61 -0.35
N SER A 179 0.21 16.36 -0.26
CA SER A 179 0.46 15.68 1.02
C SER A 179 1.51 16.39 1.86
N ILE A 180 2.66 16.71 1.28
CA ILE A 180 3.77 17.36 2.00
C ILE A 180 3.31 18.72 2.53
N SER A 181 2.69 19.55 1.67
CA SER A 181 2.24 20.89 2.04
C SER A 181 1.10 20.84 3.08
N SER A 182 0.22 19.86 2.99
CA SER A 182 -0.88 19.66 3.95
C SER A 182 -0.36 19.25 5.33
N VAL A 183 0.55 18.28 5.37
CA VAL A 183 1.20 17.85 6.63
C VAL A 183 1.97 19.01 7.26
N GLN A 184 2.71 19.79 6.47
CA GLN A 184 3.44 20.94 6.98
C GLN A 184 2.50 21.99 7.59
N LYS A 185 1.42 22.35 6.91
CA LYS A 185 0.40 23.29 7.42
C LYS A 185 -0.19 22.85 8.75
N LEU A 186 -0.42 21.53 8.92
CA LEU A 186 -0.93 21.00 10.17
C LEU A 186 0.11 21.09 11.30
N ARG A 187 1.39 20.82 11.00
CA ARG A 187 2.49 21.00 11.97
C ARG A 187 2.64 22.47 12.38
N ASP A 188 2.56 23.38 11.44
CA ASP A 188 2.65 24.84 11.69
C ASP A 188 1.48 25.32 12.58
N ASN A 189 0.34 24.61 12.55
CA ASN A 189 -0.79 24.84 13.44
C ASN A 189 -0.74 24.03 14.74
N ASN A 190 0.44 23.50 15.13
CA ASN A 190 0.71 22.76 16.35
C ASN A 190 -0.06 21.44 16.52
N TYR A 191 -0.49 20.79 15.43
CA TYR A 191 -1.01 19.43 15.50
C TYR A 191 0.13 18.40 15.60
N ASN A 192 -0.03 17.44 16.50
CA ASN A 192 0.84 16.27 16.57
C ASN A 192 0.42 15.27 15.48
N ILE A 193 1.32 14.97 14.54
CA ILE A 193 1.02 14.11 13.40
C ILE A 193 1.71 12.77 13.57
N LYS A 194 0.94 11.70 13.37
CA LYS A 194 1.43 10.33 13.28
C LYS A 194 0.97 9.73 11.96
N ILE A 195 1.77 8.79 11.44
CA ILE A 195 1.43 8.03 10.24
C ILE A 195 1.27 6.57 10.66
N LEU A 196 0.14 5.98 10.28
CA LEU A 196 -0.05 4.53 10.33
C LEU A 196 0.31 3.97 8.96
N SER A 197 1.23 3.04 8.93
CA SER A 197 1.47 2.22 7.76
C SER A 197 1.16 0.77 8.13
N GLY A 198 0.65 0.00 7.17
CA GLY A 198 0.49 -1.45 7.32
C GLY A 198 1.84 -2.18 7.28
N ASP A 199 2.91 -1.46 6.97
CA ASP A 199 4.28 -1.91 7.06
C ASP A 199 4.64 -2.08 8.55
N ARG A 200 5.46 -3.07 8.89
CA ARG A 200 5.81 -3.46 10.27
C ARG A 200 6.06 -2.25 11.16
N LYS A 201 5.64 -2.35 12.42
CA LYS A 201 5.89 -1.36 13.48
C LYS A 201 7.38 -1.09 13.59
N GLU A 202 7.78 0.14 13.29
CA GLU A 202 8.93 0.72 13.95
C GLU A 202 8.53 0.98 15.41
N THR A 203 9.25 0.37 16.33
CA THR A 203 9.22 0.61 17.77
C THR A 203 9.71 2.02 18.09
#